data_81ed44fea23eedd5d59c183d7c353212
#
_entry.id   81ed44fea23eedd5d59c183d7c353212
#
_cell.length_a   1.000
_cell.length_b   1.000
_cell.length_c   1.000
_cell.angle_alpha   90.00
_cell.angle_beta   90.00
_cell.angle_gamma   90.00
#
_symmetry.space_group_name_H-M   'P 1'
#
loop_
_entity.id
_entity.type
_entity.pdbx_description
1 polymer ?
#
loop_
_entity_poly.entity_id
_entity_poly.type
_entity_poly.pdbx_seq_one_letter_code
_entity_poly.pdbx_strand_id
1 'polypeptide(L)'
;MALERENLALNKSTRQQYPYGAFEWKTRSHNAVDGLFSDRSLNGGQCTISGNQEQTATLLVNLGRILSIHHITIYYRTENLAWDLTNIYKRRFLGFSVYILNETDKDGGILCFKDTNYTQATIPNNTTIECATHGQYVIYYNERLQGAEYPDGYSKYAYSELCEIEVYGCPTSGVYGENCTLPCPRNCQEGFCNIVDGTCLGCVVGYKGSKCEKECDNNSYGLECNMTCGNCSNGEQCYHVNGSCPNGCDVGAHGITCEEPCPVGKHGENCYEECSPNCKGCNRFTGVCEFGCYYGWKGTFCESECDGLMYGQNCSQSCGSCLNSEQCHHINGTCLKGCDRGFLGEKCTDECPEGHYGYNCQDTCNINCGVPGRCDRVTGQCQGGCQEGWNDLKCDKECDRGRFGLNCAQSCGICVRKEHCHNINGTCLNGCDKGYHGIQCTQGDGFKNVRTDVMDTTARKPVPIVPLPRDVTLYQGNVV
;
A
#
# COMPACT_ATOMS: atom_id res chain seq x y z
N MET A 1 38.75 19.99 -48.90
CA MET A 1 39.85 20.14 -47.96
C MET A 1 39.51 19.35 -46.74
N ALA A 2 40.33 18.40 -46.36
CA ALA A 2 40.17 17.74 -45.06
C ALA A 2 40.41 18.82 -43.99
N LEU A 3 39.46 18.99 -43.09
CA LEU A 3 39.62 19.87 -41.95
C LEU A 3 40.50 19.11 -40.96
N GLU A 4 41.79 19.39 -41.00
CA GLU A 4 42.71 18.86 -39.97
C GLU A 4 42.43 19.53 -38.64
N ARG A 5 42.87 18.91 -37.55
CA ARG A 5 42.81 19.55 -36.22
C ARG A 5 43.59 20.85 -36.25
N GLU A 6 42.97 21.92 -35.81
CA GLU A 6 43.52 23.27 -35.86
C GLU A 6 43.78 23.78 -34.43
N ASN A 7 44.67 24.76 -34.30
CA ASN A 7 44.83 25.52 -33.06
C ASN A 7 43.61 26.43 -32.86
N LEU A 8 42.64 25.96 -32.06
CA LEU A 8 41.38 26.65 -31.74
C LEU A 8 41.55 27.90 -30.91
N ALA A 9 42.70 28.03 -30.21
CA ALA A 9 43.02 29.17 -29.35
C ALA A 9 43.58 30.35 -30.10
N LEU A 10 44.07 30.14 -31.33
CA LEU A 10 44.78 31.20 -32.08
C LEU A 10 43.94 32.46 -32.23
N ASN A 11 44.46 33.60 -31.77
CA ASN A 11 43.85 34.93 -31.76
C ASN A 11 42.46 35.00 -31.07
N LYS A 12 42.19 34.11 -30.10
CA LYS A 12 40.99 34.13 -29.28
C LYS A 12 41.07 35.12 -28.14
N SER A 13 39.90 35.48 -27.59
CA SER A 13 39.88 36.38 -26.43
C SER A 13 40.41 35.69 -25.17
N THR A 14 41.18 36.43 -24.43
CA THR A 14 41.80 35.92 -23.18
C THR A 14 41.54 36.86 -22.01
N ARG A 15 41.57 36.31 -20.80
CA ARG A 15 41.51 37.08 -19.56
C ARG A 15 42.54 36.51 -18.57
N GLN A 16 43.36 37.38 -18.01
CA GLN A 16 44.30 37.01 -16.98
C GLN A 16 43.90 37.62 -15.62
N GLN A 17 44.01 36.84 -14.58
CA GLN A 17 43.90 37.31 -13.22
C GLN A 17 45.24 37.99 -12.84
N TYR A 18 45.17 39.17 -12.27
CA TYR A 18 46.37 39.95 -11.83
C TYR A 18 47.44 40.16 -12.92
N PRO A 19 47.13 40.87 -14.02
CA PRO A 19 48.12 41.11 -15.07
C PRO A 19 49.27 42.01 -14.56
N TYR A 20 50.48 41.78 -15.09
CA TYR A 20 51.63 42.60 -14.77
C TYR A 20 51.54 43.97 -15.45
N GLY A 21 51.34 45.03 -14.68
CA GLY A 21 51.00 46.37 -15.20
C GLY A 21 52.15 47.21 -15.72
N ALA A 22 53.42 46.80 -15.52
CA ALA A 22 54.54 47.66 -15.86
C ALA A 22 54.81 47.83 -17.38
N PHE A 23 54.42 46.90 -18.21
CA PHE A 23 54.57 46.90 -19.68
C PHE A 23 53.36 46.25 -20.37
N GLU A 24 52.20 46.86 -20.17
CA GLU A 24 50.91 46.30 -20.54
C GLU A 24 50.81 45.76 -21.96
N TRP A 25 51.42 46.47 -22.93
CA TRP A 25 51.42 46.05 -24.33
C TRP A 25 52.34 44.83 -24.62
N LYS A 26 53.39 44.61 -23.79
CA LYS A 26 54.31 43.46 -23.93
C LYS A 26 53.87 42.24 -23.16
N THR A 27 53.01 42.41 -22.13
CA THR A 27 52.71 41.38 -21.14
C THR A 27 51.24 40.99 -21.07
N ARG A 28 50.43 41.46 -22.05
CA ARG A 28 48.96 41.24 -22.12
C ARG A 28 48.61 39.78 -22.27
N SER A 29 47.42 39.38 -21.79
CA SER A 29 46.95 38.02 -21.83
C SER A 29 46.84 37.44 -23.27
N HIS A 30 46.61 38.27 -24.26
CA HIS A 30 46.51 37.88 -25.69
C HIS A 30 47.82 37.27 -26.25
N ASN A 31 48.97 37.62 -25.67
CA ASN A 31 50.26 37.05 -26.09
C ASN A 31 50.37 35.54 -25.87
N ALA A 32 49.47 34.95 -25.10
CA ALA A 32 49.44 33.52 -24.91
C ALA A 32 48.67 32.74 -25.99
N VAL A 33 48.14 33.46 -27.02
CA VAL A 33 47.32 32.84 -28.09
C VAL A 33 47.58 33.54 -29.45
N ASP A 34 48.66 34.26 -29.65
CA ASP A 34 48.95 35.01 -30.85
C ASP A 34 49.83 34.22 -31.87
N GLY A 35 50.19 33.00 -31.51
CA GLY A 35 51.05 32.14 -32.35
C GLY A 35 52.53 32.48 -32.30
N LEU A 36 52.95 33.39 -31.40
CA LEU A 36 54.34 33.87 -31.29
C LEU A 36 54.97 33.39 -29.96
N PHE A 37 55.94 32.49 -30.02
CA PHE A 37 56.65 31.97 -28.87
C PHE A 37 58.13 31.70 -29.10
N SER A 38 58.71 32.35 -30.10
CA SER A 38 60.16 32.23 -30.40
C SER A 38 61.04 33.00 -29.41
N ASP A 39 60.55 34.13 -28.88
CA ASP A 39 61.23 34.91 -27.83
C ASP A 39 60.44 34.78 -26.54
N ARG A 40 60.92 33.87 -25.63
CA ARG A 40 60.26 33.55 -24.36
C ARG A 40 60.76 34.39 -23.21
N SER A 41 61.21 35.63 -23.48
CA SER A 41 61.66 36.60 -22.47
C SER A 41 60.58 37.66 -22.21
N LEU A 42 60.67 38.34 -21.06
CA LEU A 42 59.84 39.49 -20.74
C LEU A 42 59.93 40.58 -21.85
N ASN A 43 61.12 40.81 -22.35
CA ASN A 43 61.38 41.87 -23.35
C ASN A 43 60.92 41.48 -24.76
N GLY A 44 60.75 40.23 -25.04
CA GLY A 44 60.29 39.76 -26.36
C GLY A 44 58.85 40.12 -26.68
N GLY A 45 58.02 40.35 -25.68
CA GLY A 45 56.62 40.76 -25.86
C GLY A 45 55.73 39.63 -26.44
N GLN A 46 56.17 38.37 -26.38
CA GLN A 46 55.47 37.19 -26.83
C GLN A 46 54.92 36.32 -25.73
N CYS A 47 55.00 36.79 -24.45
CA CYS A 47 54.49 36.05 -23.30
C CYS A 47 53.50 36.89 -22.50
N THR A 48 52.48 36.28 -21.93
CA THR A 48 51.67 36.89 -20.88
C THR A 48 52.40 36.82 -19.56
N ILE A 49 52.31 37.86 -18.76
CA ILE A 49 53.00 37.95 -17.46
C ILE A 49 51.97 38.27 -16.38
N SER A 50 51.92 37.49 -15.34
CA SER A 50 51.09 37.75 -14.16
C SER A 50 51.83 38.62 -13.12
N GLY A 51 51.04 39.27 -12.27
CA GLY A 51 51.56 40.06 -11.13
C GLY A 51 52.38 39.20 -10.17
N ASN A 52 53.20 39.91 -9.38
CA ASN A 52 54.01 39.26 -8.34
C ASN A 52 53.25 39.22 -7.01
N GLN A 53 53.64 38.29 -6.14
CA GLN A 53 53.14 38.14 -4.78
C GLN A 53 51.67 37.67 -4.68
N GLU A 54 51.13 37.13 -5.73
CA GLU A 54 49.77 36.59 -5.75
C GLU A 54 49.71 35.12 -5.27
N GLN A 55 48.63 34.74 -4.60
CA GLN A 55 48.41 33.37 -4.13
C GLN A 55 47.79 32.47 -5.19
N THR A 56 47.10 33.06 -6.16
CA THR A 56 46.49 32.37 -7.30
C THR A 56 46.82 33.06 -8.59
N ALA A 57 46.92 32.35 -9.67
CA ALA A 57 47.13 32.89 -11.01
C ALA A 57 46.31 32.11 -12.01
N THR A 58 45.43 32.82 -12.72
CA THR A 58 44.51 32.23 -13.71
C THR A 58 44.71 32.91 -15.07
N LEU A 59 44.79 32.10 -16.12
CA LEU A 59 44.67 32.55 -17.50
C LEU A 59 43.52 31.79 -18.14
N LEU A 60 42.51 32.53 -18.63
CA LEU A 60 41.34 31.99 -19.32
C LEU A 60 41.46 32.32 -20.81
N VAL A 61 41.24 31.29 -21.64
CA VAL A 61 41.10 31.41 -23.10
C VAL A 61 39.65 31.08 -23.47
N ASN A 62 38.96 31.96 -24.18
CA ASN A 62 37.61 31.75 -24.66
C ASN A 62 37.64 31.37 -26.16
N LEU A 63 37.35 30.12 -26.50
CA LEU A 63 37.30 29.60 -27.85
C LEU A 63 36.14 30.18 -28.67
N GLY A 64 35.19 30.88 -28.01
CA GLY A 64 34.05 31.56 -28.63
C GLY A 64 32.78 30.72 -28.73
N ARG A 65 32.91 29.41 -28.66
CA ARG A 65 31.81 28.42 -28.61
C ARG A 65 32.31 27.08 -28.05
N ILE A 66 31.41 26.18 -27.75
CA ILE A 66 31.80 24.83 -27.36
C ILE A 66 32.34 24.07 -28.55
N LEU A 67 33.58 23.60 -28.47
CA LEU A 67 34.29 22.86 -29.50
C LEU A 67 34.85 21.56 -28.96
N SER A 68 35.07 20.56 -29.81
CA SER A 68 35.73 19.31 -29.46
C SER A 68 37.25 19.54 -29.42
N ILE A 69 37.84 19.27 -28.25
CA ILE A 69 39.26 19.47 -27.96
C ILE A 69 39.94 18.09 -27.92
N HIS A 70 41.13 18.01 -28.49
CA HIS A 70 41.98 16.83 -28.46
C HIS A 70 43.11 16.93 -27.44
N HIS A 71 43.94 17.96 -27.61
CA HIS A 71 45.06 18.20 -26.69
C HIS A 71 45.37 19.68 -26.58
N ILE A 72 46.10 20.02 -25.52
CA ILE A 72 46.54 21.39 -25.21
C ILE A 72 48.06 21.39 -25.06
N THR A 73 48.75 22.30 -25.74
CA THR A 73 50.19 22.47 -25.59
C THR A 73 50.47 23.82 -24.95
N ILE A 74 51.28 23.84 -23.91
CA ILE A 74 51.60 25.01 -23.12
C ILE A 74 53.10 25.30 -23.25
N TYR A 75 53.42 26.53 -23.61
CA TYR A 75 54.81 27.02 -23.72
C TYR A 75 55.09 28.02 -22.60
N TYR A 76 56.03 27.69 -21.77
CA TYR A 76 56.40 28.49 -20.60
C TYR A 76 57.35 29.63 -20.94
N ARG A 77 57.28 30.70 -20.16
CA ARG A 77 58.31 31.73 -20.14
C ARG A 77 59.64 31.16 -19.61
N THR A 78 60.71 31.35 -20.35
CA THR A 78 62.07 30.81 -20.03
C THR A 78 63.13 31.86 -19.84
N GLU A 79 62.83 33.14 -20.16
CA GLU A 79 63.82 34.23 -20.31
C GLU A 79 64.90 33.92 -21.33
N ASN A 80 64.60 33.03 -22.31
CA ASN A 80 65.57 32.50 -23.28
C ASN A 80 66.80 31.85 -22.65
N LEU A 81 66.74 31.48 -21.37
CA LEU A 81 67.76 30.76 -20.65
C LEU A 81 67.64 29.25 -20.91
N ALA A 82 68.76 28.54 -20.72
CA ALA A 82 68.75 27.10 -20.75
C ALA A 82 67.69 26.53 -19.76
N TRP A 83 66.94 25.51 -20.20
CA TRP A 83 65.88 24.90 -19.39
C TRP A 83 66.47 23.78 -18.48
N ASP A 84 67.44 24.18 -17.65
CA ASP A 84 68.15 23.31 -16.71
C ASP A 84 67.83 23.68 -15.25
N LEU A 85 68.54 23.12 -14.28
CA LEU A 85 68.30 23.37 -12.85
C LEU A 85 68.61 24.80 -12.42
N THR A 86 69.36 25.56 -13.23
CA THR A 86 69.72 26.96 -12.93
C THR A 86 68.61 27.93 -13.34
N ASN A 87 67.68 27.49 -14.18
CA ASN A 87 66.57 28.32 -14.61
C ASN A 87 65.52 28.43 -13.51
N ILE A 88 65.48 29.59 -12.82
CA ILE A 88 64.58 29.85 -11.69
C ILE A 88 63.11 29.98 -12.08
N TYR A 89 62.80 30.19 -13.36
CA TYR A 89 61.42 30.29 -13.85
C TYR A 89 60.68 28.96 -13.81
N LYS A 90 61.38 27.84 -13.89
CA LYS A 90 60.80 26.49 -13.76
C LYS A 90 59.93 26.34 -12.49
N ARG A 91 60.36 26.96 -11.37
CA ARG A 91 59.66 26.92 -10.11
C ARG A 91 58.25 27.51 -10.13
N ARG A 92 58.01 28.45 -11.09
CA ARG A 92 56.75 29.17 -11.24
C ARG A 92 55.62 28.31 -11.82
N PHE A 93 55.97 27.26 -12.57
CA PHE A 93 55.03 26.43 -13.30
C PHE A 93 54.70 25.11 -12.58
N LEU A 94 55.44 24.74 -11.53
CA LEU A 94 55.12 23.52 -10.78
C LEU A 94 53.73 23.61 -10.10
N GLY A 95 52.97 22.50 -10.10
CA GLY A 95 51.69 22.38 -9.47
C GLY A 95 50.53 23.04 -10.21
N PHE A 96 50.66 23.37 -11.49
CA PHE A 96 49.61 23.96 -12.26
C PHE A 96 48.50 22.96 -12.59
N SER A 97 47.31 23.47 -12.90
CA SER A 97 46.17 22.68 -13.38
C SER A 97 45.59 23.28 -14.66
N VAL A 98 44.99 22.44 -15.50
CA VAL A 98 44.28 22.88 -16.71
C VAL A 98 42.84 22.32 -16.67
N TYR A 99 41.90 23.22 -16.85
CA TYR A 99 40.47 22.90 -16.87
C TYR A 99 39.84 23.28 -18.19
N ILE A 100 38.84 22.51 -18.59
CA ILE A 100 37.94 22.81 -19.73
C ILE A 100 36.53 23.01 -19.18
N LEU A 101 35.86 24.08 -19.63
CA LEU A 101 34.56 24.48 -19.11
C LEU A 101 33.62 24.96 -20.24
N ASN A 102 32.33 24.87 -19.97
CA ASN A 102 31.29 25.50 -20.77
C ASN A 102 30.91 26.88 -20.20
N GLU A 103 31.21 27.12 -18.93
CA GLU A 103 30.99 28.38 -18.22
C GLU A 103 32.33 28.92 -17.68
N THR A 104 32.33 30.12 -17.12
CA THR A 104 33.55 30.77 -16.67
C THR A 104 34.01 30.40 -15.26
N ASP A 105 33.21 29.61 -14.55
CA ASP A 105 33.54 29.16 -13.19
C ASP A 105 34.27 27.80 -13.23
N LYS A 106 35.49 27.77 -12.70
CA LYS A 106 36.33 26.56 -12.73
C LYS A 106 35.74 25.40 -11.90
N ASP A 107 34.88 25.65 -10.90
CA ASP A 107 34.37 24.61 -10.00
C ASP A 107 33.39 23.63 -10.72
N GLY A 108 32.83 24.03 -11.86
CA GLY A 108 32.04 23.18 -12.73
C GLY A 108 32.81 22.54 -13.90
N GLY A 109 34.13 22.73 -13.98
CA GLY A 109 34.93 22.34 -15.13
C GLY A 109 35.51 20.93 -15.06
N ILE A 110 35.84 20.41 -16.24
CA ILE A 110 36.58 19.15 -16.38
C ILE A 110 38.04 19.41 -16.13
N LEU A 111 38.62 18.76 -15.11
CA LEU A 111 40.06 18.80 -14.84
C LEU A 111 40.80 17.92 -15.86
N CYS A 112 41.46 18.55 -16.85
CA CYS A 112 42.25 17.82 -17.84
C CYS A 112 43.61 17.40 -17.30
N PHE A 113 44.21 18.26 -16.51
CA PHE A 113 45.54 18.01 -15.97
C PHE A 113 45.72 18.72 -14.63
N LYS A 114 46.41 18.06 -13.72
CA LYS A 114 46.98 18.67 -12.51
C LYS A 114 48.38 18.12 -12.32
N ASP A 115 49.37 19.02 -12.28
CA ASP A 115 50.73 18.61 -11.98
C ASP A 115 50.86 18.26 -10.47
N THR A 116 51.18 16.99 -10.26
CA THR A 116 51.47 16.44 -8.91
C THR A 116 52.87 15.83 -8.84
N ASN A 117 53.56 15.74 -9.96
CA ASN A 117 54.77 14.93 -10.09
C ASN A 117 55.97 15.67 -10.63
N TYR A 118 55.79 16.82 -11.27
CA TYR A 118 56.91 17.60 -11.79
C TYR A 118 57.74 18.19 -10.64
N THR A 119 59.02 18.18 -10.87
CA THR A 119 60.03 18.86 -10.04
C THR A 119 60.78 19.87 -10.94
N GLN A 120 61.61 20.71 -10.34
CA GLN A 120 62.48 21.60 -11.10
C GLN A 120 63.40 20.84 -12.08
N ALA A 121 63.72 19.55 -11.78
CA ALA A 121 64.51 18.71 -12.67
C ALA A 121 63.70 18.11 -13.86
N THR A 122 62.44 17.77 -13.60
CA THR A 122 61.62 16.97 -14.54
C THR A 122 60.60 17.76 -15.33
N ILE A 123 60.27 19.01 -14.96
CA ILE A 123 59.29 19.79 -15.74
C ILE A 123 59.80 20.04 -17.15
N PRO A 124 59.09 19.67 -18.20
CA PRO A 124 59.52 19.86 -19.59
C PRO A 124 59.45 21.34 -19.98
N ASN A 125 60.13 21.69 -21.09
CA ASN A 125 60.16 23.07 -21.63
C ASN A 125 58.81 23.54 -22.20
N ASN A 126 58.01 22.61 -22.65
CA ASN A 126 56.60 22.75 -23.00
C ASN A 126 55.85 21.47 -22.52
N THR A 127 54.58 21.60 -22.25
CA THR A 127 53.76 20.46 -21.80
C THR A 127 52.61 20.28 -22.76
N THR A 128 52.50 19.06 -23.32
CA THR A 128 51.30 18.65 -24.09
C THR A 128 50.43 17.77 -23.22
N ILE A 129 49.16 18.11 -23.10
CA ILE A 129 48.14 17.50 -22.27
C ILE A 129 47.07 16.91 -23.18
N GLU A 130 46.96 15.57 -23.23
CA GLU A 130 45.87 14.90 -23.89
C GLU A 130 44.59 15.10 -23.07
N CYS A 131 43.55 15.68 -23.70
CA CYS A 131 42.28 15.98 -23.07
C CYS A 131 41.16 15.92 -24.11
N ALA A 132 40.76 14.71 -24.47
CA ALA A 132 39.70 14.47 -25.43
C ALA A 132 38.32 14.78 -24.81
N THR A 133 37.92 16.05 -24.87
CA THR A 133 36.65 16.57 -24.31
C THR A 133 36.09 17.69 -25.17
N HIS A 134 35.09 18.38 -24.68
CA HIS A 134 34.54 19.58 -25.32
C HIS A 134 34.37 20.71 -24.32
N GLY A 135 34.46 21.93 -24.81
CA GLY A 135 34.27 23.12 -23.98
C GLY A 135 34.50 24.42 -24.74
N GLN A 136 34.08 25.51 -24.13
CA GLN A 136 34.27 26.87 -24.65
C GLN A 136 35.45 27.57 -24.03
N TYR A 137 35.77 27.26 -22.76
CA TYR A 137 36.82 27.92 -22.03
C TYR A 137 37.94 26.96 -21.65
N VAL A 138 39.18 27.39 -21.81
CA VAL A 138 40.37 26.70 -21.33
C VAL A 138 40.97 27.55 -20.24
N ILE A 139 41.16 26.99 -19.07
CA ILE A 139 41.75 27.70 -17.92
C ILE A 139 43.06 27.03 -17.53
N TYR A 140 44.13 27.81 -17.56
CA TYR A 140 45.35 27.52 -16.82
C TYR A 140 45.24 28.13 -15.44
N TYR A 141 45.46 27.32 -14.41
CA TYR A 141 45.37 27.71 -13.00
C TYR A 141 46.62 27.28 -12.22
N ASN A 142 47.11 28.15 -11.39
CA ASN A 142 48.20 27.87 -10.47
C ASN A 142 47.92 28.52 -9.11
N GLU A 143 48.34 27.86 -8.02
CA GLU A 143 48.08 28.35 -6.68
C GLU A 143 49.26 28.17 -5.71
N ARG A 144 49.33 29.08 -4.73
CA ARG A 144 50.23 29.06 -3.58
C ARG A 144 49.48 29.63 -2.38
N LEU A 145 48.51 28.82 -1.87
CA LEU A 145 47.60 29.25 -0.81
C LEU A 145 48.33 29.37 0.53
N GLN A 146 48.00 30.40 1.31
CA GLN A 146 48.58 30.60 2.63
C GLN A 146 48.19 29.45 3.57
N GLY A 147 49.19 28.86 4.24
CA GLY A 147 48.99 27.72 5.14
C GLY A 147 48.96 26.34 4.48
N ALA A 148 49.05 26.27 3.14
CA ALA A 148 49.26 25.03 2.42
C ALA A 148 50.75 24.71 2.28
N GLU A 149 51.13 23.45 2.43
CA GLU A 149 52.48 22.97 2.20
C GLU A 149 52.66 22.58 0.73
N TYR A 150 53.73 23.06 0.11
CA TYR A 150 54.10 22.73 -1.26
C TYR A 150 55.46 22.04 -1.27
N PRO A 151 55.73 21.14 -2.21
CA PRO A 151 56.99 20.45 -2.33
C PRO A 151 58.18 21.43 -2.51
N ASP A 152 59.36 20.99 -2.08
CA ASP A 152 60.58 21.75 -2.30
C ASP A 152 60.79 22.07 -3.78
N GLY A 153 61.26 23.30 -4.04
CA GLY A 153 61.46 23.77 -5.40
C GLY A 153 60.34 24.55 -6.03
N TYR A 154 59.14 24.61 -5.37
CA TYR A 154 58.06 25.47 -5.83
C TYR A 154 58.40 26.96 -5.57
N SER A 155 57.87 27.85 -6.43
CA SER A 155 57.91 29.29 -6.17
C SER A 155 57.04 29.65 -4.97
N LYS A 156 57.43 30.76 -4.28
CA LYS A 156 56.64 31.27 -3.14
C LYS A 156 55.25 31.78 -3.54
N TYR A 157 55.07 32.22 -4.76
CA TYR A 157 53.87 32.84 -5.30
C TYR A 157 53.39 32.10 -6.55
N ALA A 158 52.10 32.24 -6.90
CA ALA A 158 51.49 31.66 -8.09
C ALA A 158 51.73 32.53 -9.32
N TYR A 159 51.94 31.91 -10.48
CA TYR A 159 52.19 32.58 -11.73
C TYR A 159 51.44 31.91 -12.89
N SER A 160 51.01 32.77 -13.86
CA SER A 160 50.47 32.34 -15.17
C SER A 160 51.25 33.06 -16.28
N GLU A 161 52.58 32.76 -16.37
CA GLU A 161 53.51 33.40 -17.31
C GLU A 161 53.76 32.45 -18.51
N LEU A 162 52.88 32.53 -19.48
CA LEU A 162 52.86 31.62 -20.62
C LEU A 162 53.12 32.39 -21.90
N CYS A 163 53.93 31.83 -22.80
CA CYS A 163 54.21 32.44 -24.10
C CYS A 163 53.23 31.94 -25.18
N GLU A 164 52.70 30.74 -25.03
CA GLU A 164 51.60 30.25 -25.90
C GLU A 164 50.82 29.15 -25.19
N ILE A 165 49.52 29.14 -25.46
CA ILE A 165 48.61 28.02 -25.21
C ILE A 165 47.98 27.66 -26.53
N GLU A 166 48.33 26.53 -27.09
CA GLU A 166 47.73 26.00 -28.30
C GLU A 166 46.67 24.96 -27.87
N VAL A 167 45.46 25.07 -28.42
CA VAL A 167 44.35 24.14 -28.16
C VAL A 167 43.98 23.47 -29.48
N TYR A 168 44.37 22.23 -29.64
CA TYR A 168 44.12 21.50 -30.83
C TYR A 168 42.80 20.75 -30.77
N GLY A 169 41.96 20.89 -31.78
CA GLY A 169 40.65 20.28 -31.88
C GLY A 169 39.97 20.49 -33.22
N CYS A 170 38.69 20.20 -33.25
CA CYS A 170 37.88 20.41 -34.44
C CYS A 170 37.26 21.81 -34.48
N PRO A 171 37.46 22.59 -35.55
CA PRO A 171 36.91 23.93 -35.68
C PRO A 171 35.39 23.99 -35.80
N THR A 172 34.75 22.86 -36.01
CA THR A 172 33.29 22.71 -36.10
C THR A 172 32.79 21.89 -34.94
N SER A 173 31.72 22.33 -34.29
CA SER A 173 31.06 21.59 -33.18
C SER A 173 30.40 20.32 -33.70
N GLY A 174 30.36 19.26 -32.84
CA GLY A 174 29.63 18.02 -33.12
C GLY A 174 30.24 17.14 -34.19
N VAL A 175 31.55 17.26 -34.44
CA VAL A 175 32.31 16.40 -35.35
C VAL A 175 33.51 15.76 -34.64
N TYR A 176 33.99 14.63 -35.17
CA TYR A 176 35.13 13.89 -34.66
C TYR A 176 36.00 13.28 -35.79
N GLY A 177 37.07 12.59 -35.40
CA GLY A 177 38.01 11.94 -36.30
C GLY A 177 39.19 12.83 -36.65
N GLU A 178 40.23 12.26 -37.26
CA GLU A 178 41.49 12.98 -37.60
C GLU A 178 41.25 14.22 -38.47
N ASN A 179 40.30 14.09 -39.40
CA ASN A 179 40.00 15.17 -40.35
C ASN A 179 38.74 16.00 -39.95
N CYS A 180 38.20 15.81 -38.70
CA CYS A 180 37.01 16.54 -38.23
C CYS A 180 35.82 16.52 -39.20
N THR A 181 35.60 15.40 -39.89
CA THR A 181 34.55 15.27 -40.95
C THR A 181 33.40 14.37 -40.53
N LEU A 182 33.61 13.52 -39.51
CA LEU A 182 32.62 12.56 -39.07
C LEU A 182 31.66 13.23 -38.05
N PRO A 183 30.33 13.21 -38.29
CA PRO A 183 29.40 13.78 -37.32
C PRO A 183 29.29 12.90 -36.08
N CYS A 184 29.21 13.50 -34.88
CA CYS A 184 28.92 12.79 -33.67
C CYS A 184 27.57 12.04 -33.77
N PRO A 185 27.39 10.92 -33.13
CA PRO A 185 26.12 10.21 -33.09
C PRO A 185 24.98 11.12 -32.57
N ARG A 186 23.79 10.97 -33.18
CA ARG A 186 22.65 11.88 -32.94
C ARG A 186 22.17 11.93 -31.50
N ASN A 187 22.31 10.80 -30.82
CA ASN A 187 21.81 10.66 -29.46
C ASN A 187 22.88 10.91 -28.39
N CYS A 188 24.04 11.43 -28.76
CA CYS A 188 24.99 11.94 -27.77
C CYS A 188 24.40 13.15 -27.04
N GLN A 189 24.62 13.24 -25.76
CA GLN A 189 24.22 14.39 -24.94
C GLN A 189 24.83 15.66 -25.51
N GLU A 190 24.04 16.73 -25.63
CA GLU A 190 24.45 18.02 -26.21
C GLU A 190 25.02 17.95 -27.63
N GLY A 191 24.96 16.80 -28.30
CA GLY A 191 25.49 16.59 -29.63
C GLY A 191 27.02 16.50 -29.71
N PHE A 192 27.71 16.28 -28.58
CA PHE A 192 29.16 16.13 -28.50
C PHE A 192 29.60 14.68 -28.26
N CYS A 193 30.76 14.33 -28.81
CA CYS A 193 31.36 13.03 -28.66
C CYS A 193 32.89 13.16 -28.51
N ASN A 194 33.54 12.08 -28.11
CA ASN A 194 34.97 11.98 -28.08
C ASN A 194 35.54 12.26 -29.46
N ILE A 195 36.46 13.23 -29.55
CA ILE A 195 37.03 13.69 -30.80
C ILE A 195 37.82 12.65 -31.56
N VAL A 196 38.25 11.55 -30.91
CA VAL A 196 39.09 10.52 -31.53
C VAL A 196 38.22 9.43 -32.16
N ASP A 197 37.29 8.84 -31.40
CA ASP A 197 36.57 7.62 -31.80
C ASP A 197 35.04 7.82 -31.98
N GLY A 198 34.53 8.99 -31.63
CA GLY A 198 33.11 9.31 -31.71
C GLY A 198 32.26 8.69 -30.60
N THR A 199 32.87 8.19 -29.51
CA THR A 199 32.16 7.74 -28.34
C THR A 199 31.45 8.90 -27.67
N CYS A 200 30.15 8.75 -27.33
CA CYS A 200 29.41 9.79 -26.64
C CYS A 200 29.90 9.95 -25.20
N LEU A 201 30.01 11.18 -24.73
CA LEU A 201 30.37 11.49 -23.33
C LEU A 201 29.17 11.30 -22.37
N GLY A 202 27.99 11.11 -22.91
CA GLY A 202 26.74 10.77 -22.27
C GLY A 202 25.67 10.59 -23.34
N CYS A 203 24.58 9.89 -23.02
CA CYS A 203 23.48 9.72 -23.95
C CYS A 203 22.30 10.65 -23.60
N VAL A 204 21.55 11.05 -24.62
CA VAL A 204 20.24 11.65 -24.36
C VAL A 204 19.32 10.62 -23.69
N VAL A 205 18.32 11.11 -23.00
CA VAL A 205 17.35 10.28 -22.26
C VAL A 205 16.76 9.21 -23.17
N GLY A 206 16.75 7.97 -22.70
CA GLY A 206 16.19 6.83 -23.40
C GLY A 206 17.18 6.02 -24.24
N TYR A 207 18.42 6.43 -24.30
CA TYR A 207 19.45 5.75 -25.09
C TYR A 207 20.63 5.29 -24.25
N LYS A 208 21.31 4.24 -24.71
CA LYS A 208 22.50 3.64 -24.10
C LYS A 208 23.50 3.14 -25.14
N GLY A 209 24.66 2.73 -24.66
CA GLY A 209 25.77 2.28 -25.51
C GLY A 209 26.81 3.36 -25.74
N SER A 210 28.01 2.98 -26.20
CA SER A 210 29.14 3.90 -26.34
C SER A 210 28.90 5.00 -27.36
N LYS A 211 28.00 4.79 -28.32
CA LYS A 211 27.57 5.76 -29.33
C LYS A 211 26.08 6.08 -29.23
N CYS A 212 25.44 5.73 -28.11
CA CYS A 212 24.03 5.93 -27.84
C CYS A 212 23.13 5.38 -28.96
N GLU A 213 23.55 4.29 -29.54
CA GLU A 213 22.92 3.64 -30.70
C GLU A 213 21.76 2.72 -30.32
N LYS A 214 21.60 2.41 -29.04
CA LYS A 214 20.57 1.50 -28.53
C LYS A 214 19.57 2.26 -27.68
N GLU A 215 18.30 2.00 -27.92
CA GLU A 215 17.23 2.42 -27.01
C GLU A 215 17.30 1.59 -25.70
N CYS A 216 16.79 2.13 -24.62
CA CYS A 216 16.62 1.38 -23.39
C CYS A 216 15.71 0.18 -23.64
N ASP A 217 16.06 -0.96 -23.08
CA ASP A 217 15.35 -2.24 -23.23
C ASP A 217 15.07 -2.87 -21.83
N ASN A 218 14.44 -4.04 -21.81
CA ASN A 218 14.14 -4.79 -20.57
C ASN A 218 13.39 -3.95 -19.52
N ASN A 219 12.36 -3.22 -19.97
CA ASN A 219 11.55 -2.33 -19.11
C ASN A 219 12.38 -1.23 -18.43
N SER A 220 13.52 -0.87 -19.00
CA SER A 220 14.29 0.28 -18.55
C SER A 220 14.01 1.52 -19.37
N TYR A 221 14.19 2.70 -18.78
CA TYR A 221 13.96 4.00 -19.41
C TYR A 221 14.80 5.08 -18.75
N GLY A 222 14.72 6.28 -19.31
CA GLY A 222 15.33 7.46 -18.69
C GLY A 222 16.79 7.64 -19.03
N LEU A 223 17.48 8.46 -18.23
CA LEU A 223 18.89 8.76 -18.43
C LEU A 223 19.71 7.48 -18.15
N GLU A 224 20.57 7.13 -19.11
CA GLU A 224 21.41 5.92 -19.05
C GLU A 224 20.64 4.62 -18.78
N CYS A 225 19.33 4.62 -19.04
CA CYS A 225 18.44 3.49 -18.75
C CYS A 225 18.45 3.02 -17.29
N ASN A 226 18.65 3.94 -16.34
CA ASN A 226 18.78 3.62 -14.91
C ASN A 226 17.43 3.49 -14.20
N MET A 227 16.33 3.83 -14.86
CA MET A 227 14.98 3.69 -14.33
C MET A 227 14.30 2.48 -14.94
N THR A 228 13.42 1.83 -14.19
CA THR A 228 12.64 0.69 -14.65
C THR A 228 11.17 1.01 -14.56
N CYS A 229 10.39 0.61 -15.55
CA CYS A 229 8.93 0.67 -15.46
C CYS A 229 8.37 -0.65 -14.91
N GLY A 230 7.12 -0.62 -14.48
CA GLY A 230 6.36 -1.79 -14.08
C GLY A 230 5.89 -2.60 -15.29
N ASN A 231 4.91 -3.46 -15.06
CA ASN A 231 4.38 -4.33 -16.10
C ASN A 231 3.37 -3.58 -16.98
N CYS A 232 3.76 -3.28 -18.20
CA CYS A 232 2.84 -2.79 -19.21
C CYS A 232 1.89 -3.91 -19.67
N SER A 233 0.69 -3.54 -20.10
CA SER A 233 -0.30 -4.46 -20.62
C SER A 233 0.28 -5.36 -21.72
N ASN A 234 -0.07 -6.66 -21.70
CA ASN A 234 0.42 -7.66 -22.65
C ASN A 234 1.95 -7.88 -22.69
N GLY A 235 2.66 -7.47 -21.65
CA GLY A 235 4.12 -7.60 -21.58
C GLY A 235 4.88 -6.70 -22.54
N GLU A 236 4.27 -5.61 -22.99
CA GLU A 236 4.91 -4.64 -23.87
C GLU A 236 6.04 -3.89 -23.17
N GLN A 237 7.01 -3.46 -23.97
CA GLN A 237 8.09 -2.59 -23.51
C GLN A 237 7.55 -1.17 -23.28
N CYS A 238 7.87 -0.57 -22.13
CA CYS A 238 7.55 0.83 -21.91
C CYS A 238 8.38 1.76 -22.81
N TYR A 239 7.90 2.97 -22.98
CA TYR A 239 8.59 3.97 -23.80
C TYR A 239 9.93 4.34 -23.19
N HIS A 240 11.00 4.14 -23.94
CA HIS A 240 12.39 4.23 -23.47
C HIS A 240 12.79 5.59 -22.87
N VAL A 241 12.08 6.67 -23.21
CA VAL A 241 12.40 8.02 -22.71
C VAL A 241 11.83 8.29 -21.33
N ASN A 242 10.52 8.02 -21.12
CA ASN A 242 9.80 8.42 -19.92
C ASN A 242 9.15 7.25 -19.14
N GLY A 243 9.31 6.02 -19.62
CA GLY A 243 8.77 4.83 -18.95
C GLY A 243 7.26 4.64 -19.09
N SER A 244 6.57 5.44 -19.91
CA SER A 244 5.12 5.29 -20.07
C SER A 244 4.77 4.00 -20.78
N CYS A 245 3.74 3.31 -20.30
CA CYS A 245 3.19 2.12 -20.94
C CYS A 245 2.20 2.52 -22.03
N PRO A 246 2.43 2.16 -23.31
CA PRO A 246 1.61 2.64 -24.45
C PRO A 246 0.14 2.25 -24.36
N ASN A 247 -0.15 1.03 -23.91
CA ASN A 247 -1.49 0.47 -23.79
C ASN A 247 -1.97 0.32 -22.33
N GLY A 248 -1.32 1.04 -21.41
CA GLY A 248 -1.64 1.00 -19.98
C GLY A 248 -0.97 -0.15 -19.25
N CYS A 249 -1.47 -0.45 -18.05
CA CYS A 249 -0.84 -1.35 -17.10
C CYS A 249 -1.48 -2.74 -17.10
N ASP A 250 -0.67 -3.74 -16.86
CA ASP A 250 -1.12 -5.09 -16.58
C ASP A 250 -1.95 -5.13 -15.28
N VAL A 251 -2.59 -6.26 -15.04
CA VAL A 251 -3.47 -6.45 -13.88
C VAL A 251 -2.76 -6.10 -12.56
N GLY A 252 -3.47 -5.39 -11.68
CA GLY A 252 -3.01 -5.07 -10.34
C GLY A 252 -2.08 -3.85 -10.23
N ALA A 253 -1.82 -3.14 -11.33
CA ALA A 253 -0.99 -1.95 -11.36
C ALA A 253 -1.68 -0.77 -12.07
N HIS A 254 -1.23 0.45 -11.76
CA HIS A 254 -1.67 1.68 -12.41
C HIS A 254 -0.56 2.72 -12.45
N GLY A 255 -0.87 3.89 -13.03
CA GLY A 255 0.08 4.97 -13.22
C GLY A 255 0.69 4.96 -14.60
N ILE A 256 1.43 6.02 -14.93
CA ILE A 256 2.03 6.19 -16.26
C ILE A 256 3.09 5.10 -16.52
N THR A 257 3.86 4.77 -15.49
CA THR A 257 4.95 3.77 -15.53
C THR A 257 4.53 2.41 -14.99
N CYS A 258 3.26 2.24 -14.58
CA CYS A 258 2.73 0.98 -14.05
C CYS A 258 3.46 0.41 -12.83
N GLU A 259 4.12 1.25 -12.05
CA GLU A 259 4.84 0.86 -10.83
C GLU A 259 3.94 0.87 -9.59
N GLU A 260 2.85 1.64 -9.64
CA GLU A 260 1.96 1.80 -8.50
C GLU A 260 0.96 0.64 -8.42
N PRO A 261 0.78 0.03 -7.24
CA PRO A 261 -0.25 -0.97 -7.06
C PRO A 261 -1.64 -0.35 -7.12
N CYS A 262 -2.65 -1.12 -7.53
CA CYS A 262 -4.04 -0.64 -7.50
C CYS A 262 -4.41 -0.04 -6.14
N PRO A 263 -5.10 1.10 -6.14
CA PRO A 263 -5.65 1.69 -4.93
C PRO A 263 -6.60 0.70 -4.22
N VAL A 264 -6.73 0.87 -2.92
CA VAL A 264 -7.66 0.06 -2.11
C VAL A 264 -9.07 0.14 -2.70
N GLY A 265 -9.68 -1.03 -2.90
CA GLY A 265 -11.02 -1.13 -3.48
C GLY A 265 -11.05 -1.21 -5.01
N LYS A 266 -9.89 -1.30 -5.66
CA LYS A 266 -9.79 -1.48 -7.11
C LYS A 266 -8.93 -2.67 -7.48
N HIS A 267 -9.19 -3.26 -8.67
CA HIS A 267 -8.45 -4.40 -9.20
C HIS A 267 -8.45 -4.42 -10.73
N GLY A 268 -7.79 -5.42 -11.32
CA GLY A 268 -7.78 -5.64 -12.75
C GLY A 268 -6.78 -4.78 -13.51
N GLU A 269 -6.91 -4.77 -14.82
CA GLU A 269 -6.07 -3.96 -15.71
C GLU A 269 -6.29 -2.47 -15.47
N ASN A 270 -5.21 -1.71 -15.36
CA ASN A 270 -5.27 -0.28 -15.06
C ASN A 270 -6.11 0.08 -13.83
N CYS A 271 -6.44 -0.91 -12.98
CA CYS A 271 -7.29 -0.73 -11.82
C CYS A 271 -8.69 -0.15 -12.13
N TYR A 272 -9.26 -0.49 -13.29
CA TYR A 272 -10.57 0.02 -13.69
C TYR A 272 -11.74 -0.67 -12.98
N GLU A 273 -11.53 -1.88 -12.51
CA GLU A 273 -12.57 -2.66 -11.84
C GLU A 273 -12.65 -2.33 -10.35
N GLU A 274 -13.85 -2.33 -9.81
CA GLU A 274 -14.08 -2.07 -8.38
C GLU A 274 -14.32 -3.37 -7.63
N CYS A 275 -13.73 -3.49 -6.44
CA CYS A 275 -14.03 -4.58 -5.53
C CYS A 275 -15.50 -4.53 -5.12
N SER A 276 -16.10 -5.69 -4.85
CA SER A 276 -17.44 -5.75 -4.28
C SER A 276 -17.53 -4.90 -3.01
N PRO A 277 -18.59 -4.10 -2.85
CA PRO A 277 -18.79 -3.27 -1.66
C PRO A 277 -18.95 -4.11 -0.38
N ASN A 278 -19.26 -5.39 -0.53
CA ASN A 278 -19.44 -6.32 0.59
C ASN A 278 -18.13 -7.04 0.98
N CYS A 279 -17.03 -6.68 0.34
CA CYS A 279 -15.70 -7.24 0.52
C CYS A 279 -14.92 -6.41 1.57
N LYS A 280 -14.26 -7.04 2.52
CA LYS A 280 -13.40 -6.34 3.49
C LYS A 280 -12.09 -5.86 2.89
N GLY A 281 -11.73 -6.40 1.74
CA GLY A 281 -10.58 -6.06 0.95
C GLY A 281 -10.35 -7.12 -0.10
N CYS A 282 -10.07 -6.72 -1.34
CA CYS A 282 -9.89 -7.62 -2.45
C CYS A 282 -8.45 -7.69 -2.93
N ASN A 283 -8.12 -8.78 -3.59
CA ASN A 283 -6.88 -8.97 -4.31
C ASN A 283 -6.84 -8.03 -5.51
N ARG A 284 -5.80 -7.22 -5.62
CA ARG A 284 -5.64 -6.22 -6.69
C ARG A 284 -5.55 -6.80 -8.10
N PHE A 285 -5.22 -8.10 -8.23
CA PHE A 285 -5.09 -8.76 -9.52
C PHE A 285 -6.41 -9.39 -9.97
N THR A 286 -7.12 -10.05 -9.05
CA THR A 286 -8.26 -10.92 -9.37
C THR A 286 -9.60 -10.39 -8.88
N GLY A 287 -9.63 -9.40 -7.99
CA GLY A 287 -10.84 -8.93 -7.33
C GLY A 287 -11.39 -9.84 -6.24
N VAL A 288 -10.77 -10.98 -5.99
CA VAL A 288 -11.17 -11.95 -4.95
C VAL A 288 -11.08 -11.31 -3.57
N CYS A 289 -12.08 -11.49 -2.73
CA CYS A 289 -12.16 -10.97 -1.38
C CYS A 289 -11.23 -11.75 -0.43
N GLU A 290 -9.97 -11.37 -0.32
CA GLU A 290 -8.94 -12.08 0.48
C GLU A 290 -9.18 -12.00 1.98
N PHE A 291 -9.72 -10.88 2.46
CA PHE A 291 -10.01 -10.67 3.88
C PHE A 291 -11.45 -11.07 4.25
N GLY A 292 -12.13 -11.80 3.33
CA GLY A 292 -13.50 -12.26 3.50
C GLY A 292 -14.55 -11.19 3.32
N CYS A 293 -15.79 -11.59 3.59
CA CYS A 293 -16.97 -10.76 3.38
C CYS A 293 -17.38 -10.00 4.65
N TYR A 294 -18.11 -8.91 4.47
CA TYR A 294 -18.87 -8.32 5.56
C TYR A 294 -19.98 -9.28 6.02
N TYR A 295 -20.52 -9.01 7.20
CA TYR A 295 -21.58 -9.83 7.78
C TYR A 295 -22.75 -9.98 6.81
N GLY A 296 -23.24 -11.20 6.68
CA GLY A 296 -24.39 -11.50 5.84
C GLY A 296 -24.07 -11.83 4.38
N TRP A 297 -22.81 -11.78 4.00
CA TRP A 297 -22.37 -12.01 2.62
C TRP A 297 -21.44 -13.21 2.52
N LYS A 298 -21.49 -13.90 1.37
CA LYS A 298 -20.68 -15.06 1.02
C LYS A 298 -20.28 -15.06 -0.46
N GLY A 299 -19.42 -15.98 -0.81
CA GLY A 299 -18.87 -16.12 -2.17
C GLY A 299 -17.47 -15.54 -2.28
N THR A 300 -16.80 -15.84 -3.36
CA THR A 300 -15.41 -15.44 -3.62
C THR A 300 -15.28 -13.92 -3.75
N PHE A 301 -16.31 -13.28 -4.28
CA PHE A 301 -16.42 -11.84 -4.45
C PHE A 301 -17.44 -11.19 -3.51
N CYS A 302 -17.94 -11.94 -2.52
CA CYS A 302 -19.00 -11.48 -1.61
C CYS A 302 -20.26 -10.99 -2.35
N GLU A 303 -20.59 -11.66 -3.43
CA GLU A 303 -21.68 -11.35 -4.35
C GLU A 303 -23.04 -11.89 -3.92
N SER A 304 -23.08 -12.82 -2.98
CA SER A 304 -24.29 -13.48 -2.54
C SER A 304 -24.59 -13.23 -1.07
N GLU A 305 -25.86 -12.97 -0.76
CA GLU A 305 -26.34 -12.96 0.62
C GLU A 305 -26.33 -14.36 1.24
N CYS A 306 -26.24 -14.44 2.56
CA CYS A 306 -26.44 -15.70 3.26
C CYS A 306 -27.84 -16.27 2.97
N ASP A 307 -27.89 -17.54 2.65
CA ASP A 307 -29.11 -18.31 2.40
C ASP A 307 -29.12 -19.60 3.26
N GLY A 308 -30.08 -20.47 3.02
CA GLY A 308 -30.17 -21.76 3.71
C GLY A 308 -30.37 -21.62 5.22
N LEU A 309 -31.12 -20.60 5.66
CA LEU A 309 -31.39 -20.31 7.07
C LEU A 309 -30.12 -19.96 7.88
N MET A 310 -29.15 -19.37 7.22
CA MET A 310 -27.89 -18.93 7.83
C MET A 310 -27.77 -17.39 7.79
N TYR A 311 -26.97 -16.82 8.71
CA TYR A 311 -26.69 -15.39 8.76
C TYR A 311 -25.31 -15.10 9.35
N GLY A 312 -24.94 -13.83 9.36
CA GLY A 312 -23.76 -13.35 10.06
C GLY A 312 -22.46 -13.50 9.30
N GLN A 313 -21.33 -13.53 10.02
CA GLN A 313 -20.02 -13.64 9.42
C GLN A 313 -19.82 -15.00 8.75
N ASN A 314 -19.44 -14.99 7.49
CA ASN A 314 -19.26 -16.19 6.67
C ASN A 314 -20.49 -17.13 6.68
N CYS A 315 -21.68 -16.57 6.92
CA CYS A 315 -22.92 -17.36 7.05
C CYS A 315 -22.79 -18.53 8.04
N SER A 316 -22.10 -18.32 9.15
CA SER A 316 -21.78 -19.40 10.10
C SER A 316 -22.83 -19.61 11.21
N GLN A 317 -23.80 -18.70 11.29
CA GLN A 317 -24.83 -18.74 12.32
C GLN A 317 -26.15 -19.18 11.70
N SER A 318 -26.89 -20.06 12.40
CA SER A 318 -28.20 -20.52 11.96
C SER A 318 -29.28 -19.56 12.42
N CYS A 319 -30.27 -19.30 11.57
CA CYS A 319 -31.49 -18.61 11.94
C CYS A 319 -32.19 -19.37 13.09
N GLY A 320 -32.92 -18.68 13.93
CA GLY A 320 -33.87 -19.30 14.85
C GLY A 320 -35.12 -19.78 14.15
N SER A 321 -36.16 -20.08 14.95
CA SER A 321 -37.45 -20.59 14.43
C SER A 321 -38.30 -19.44 13.88
N CYS A 322 -37.91 -18.90 12.73
CA CYS A 322 -38.71 -17.91 12.03
C CYS A 322 -40.01 -18.48 11.48
N LEU A 323 -41.04 -17.62 11.41
CA LEU A 323 -42.36 -18.01 10.93
C LEU A 323 -42.31 -18.69 9.55
N ASN A 324 -42.89 -19.87 9.42
CA ASN A 324 -42.91 -20.70 8.21
C ASN A 324 -41.51 -21.09 7.69
N SER A 325 -40.50 -21.17 8.55
CA SER A 325 -39.12 -21.44 8.18
C SER A 325 -38.55 -20.47 7.13
N GLU A 326 -38.97 -19.22 7.17
CA GLU A 326 -38.45 -18.19 6.28
C GLU A 326 -36.99 -17.82 6.65
N GLN A 327 -36.26 -17.40 5.63
CA GLN A 327 -34.89 -16.89 5.82
C GLN A 327 -34.91 -15.68 6.75
N CYS A 328 -34.10 -15.71 7.80
CA CYS A 328 -33.87 -14.56 8.66
C CYS A 328 -33.01 -13.49 7.94
N HIS A 329 -32.97 -12.30 8.45
CA HIS A 329 -32.14 -11.23 7.91
C HIS A 329 -30.67 -11.65 7.88
N HIS A 330 -30.07 -11.66 6.69
CA HIS A 330 -28.77 -12.25 6.40
C HIS A 330 -27.60 -11.68 7.24
N ILE A 331 -27.72 -10.44 7.74
CA ILE A 331 -26.67 -9.81 8.55
C ILE A 331 -26.77 -10.17 10.03
N ASN A 332 -27.96 -9.98 10.63
CA ASN A 332 -28.15 -10.02 12.07
C ASN A 332 -28.98 -11.19 12.61
N GLY A 333 -29.62 -11.94 11.72
CA GLY A 333 -30.43 -13.11 12.10
C GLY A 333 -31.83 -12.80 12.60
N THR A 334 -32.34 -11.55 12.44
CA THR A 334 -33.69 -11.17 12.84
C THR A 334 -34.73 -11.83 11.97
N CYS A 335 -35.74 -12.42 12.56
CA CYS A 335 -36.89 -12.98 11.84
C CYS A 335 -37.87 -11.87 11.44
N LEU A 336 -37.92 -11.51 10.14
CA LEU A 336 -38.62 -10.31 9.67
C LEU A 336 -40.15 -10.40 9.83
N LYS A 337 -40.73 -11.60 9.82
CA LYS A 337 -42.18 -11.85 9.97
C LYS A 337 -42.57 -12.41 11.33
N GLY A 338 -41.63 -12.41 12.29
CA GLY A 338 -41.84 -12.95 13.63
C GLY A 338 -41.49 -14.43 13.76
N CYS A 339 -41.85 -15.00 14.91
CA CYS A 339 -41.46 -16.35 15.29
C CYS A 339 -42.53 -17.36 14.99
N ASP A 340 -42.11 -18.60 14.73
CA ASP A 340 -42.99 -19.75 14.70
C ASP A 340 -43.50 -20.06 16.12
N ARG A 341 -44.44 -20.95 16.22
CA ARG A 341 -45.08 -21.35 17.48
C ARG A 341 -44.07 -21.86 18.48
N GLY A 342 -44.19 -21.39 19.72
CA GLY A 342 -43.33 -21.81 20.82
C GLY A 342 -42.05 -21.01 21.01
N PHE A 343 -41.82 -20.01 20.15
CA PHE A 343 -40.63 -19.19 20.19
C PHE A 343 -40.97 -17.70 20.23
N LEU A 344 -40.00 -16.89 20.76
CA LEU A 344 -40.10 -15.43 20.86
C LEU A 344 -38.73 -14.78 20.68
N GLY A 345 -38.71 -13.43 20.67
CA GLY A 345 -37.50 -12.62 20.49
C GLY A 345 -37.27 -12.29 19.02
N GLU A 346 -36.34 -11.34 18.77
CA GLU A 346 -36.05 -10.86 17.42
C GLU A 346 -35.49 -11.95 16.50
N LYS A 347 -34.77 -12.88 17.09
CA LYS A 347 -34.15 -14.01 16.36
C LYS A 347 -34.89 -15.32 16.52
N CYS A 348 -35.98 -15.31 17.30
CA CYS A 348 -36.77 -16.51 17.56
C CYS A 348 -35.96 -17.70 18.09
N THR A 349 -35.00 -17.41 18.94
CA THR A 349 -34.18 -18.40 19.66
C THR A 349 -34.70 -18.72 21.04
N ASP A 350 -35.49 -17.84 21.64
CA ASP A 350 -35.98 -17.95 22.99
C ASP A 350 -37.30 -18.76 22.95
N GLU A 351 -37.42 -19.71 23.83
CA GLU A 351 -38.62 -20.46 23.98
C GLU A 351 -39.68 -19.63 24.74
N CYS A 352 -40.96 -19.90 24.47
CA CYS A 352 -42.04 -19.27 25.23
C CYS A 352 -41.85 -19.47 26.71
N PRO A 353 -42.02 -18.39 27.52
CA PRO A 353 -42.01 -18.52 28.99
C PRO A 353 -43.11 -19.43 29.46
N GLU A 354 -42.94 -19.99 30.66
CA GLU A 354 -43.97 -20.85 31.27
C GLU A 354 -45.34 -20.16 31.31
N GLY A 355 -46.37 -20.86 30.96
CA GLY A 355 -47.72 -20.32 30.91
C GLY A 355 -48.10 -19.65 29.62
N HIS A 356 -47.18 -19.59 28.60
CA HIS A 356 -47.45 -19.04 27.29
C HIS A 356 -47.19 -20.05 26.16
N TYR A 357 -47.92 -19.92 25.05
CA TYR A 357 -47.74 -20.76 23.88
C TYR A 357 -48.13 -20.02 22.58
N GLY A 358 -47.95 -20.72 21.45
CA GLY A 358 -48.40 -20.21 20.15
C GLY A 358 -47.43 -19.26 19.46
N TYR A 359 -47.88 -18.53 18.48
CA TYR A 359 -47.08 -17.60 17.72
C TYR A 359 -46.63 -16.41 18.57
N ASN A 360 -45.35 -16.17 18.57
CA ASN A 360 -44.74 -15.10 19.41
C ASN A 360 -45.17 -15.18 20.88
N CYS A 361 -45.56 -16.37 21.37
CA CYS A 361 -45.99 -16.60 22.76
C CYS A 361 -47.17 -15.73 23.23
N GLN A 362 -48.07 -15.36 22.30
CA GLN A 362 -49.19 -14.45 22.61
C GLN A 362 -50.34 -15.13 23.36
N ASP A 363 -50.46 -16.44 23.26
CA ASP A 363 -51.50 -17.20 23.92
C ASP A 363 -51.09 -17.61 25.33
N THR A 364 -52.03 -17.72 26.26
CA THR A 364 -51.80 -18.16 27.63
C THR A 364 -52.36 -19.56 27.88
N CYS A 365 -51.62 -20.39 28.59
CA CYS A 365 -52.08 -21.72 29.01
C CYS A 365 -53.30 -21.60 29.91
N ASN A 366 -54.27 -22.46 29.71
CA ASN A 366 -55.52 -22.48 30.49
C ASN A 366 -55.20 -22.84 31.98
N ILE A 367 -55.86 -22.13 32.89
CA ILE A 367 -55.77 -22.42 34.31
C ILE A 367 -56.40 -23.78 34.68
N ASN A 368 -57.30 -24.29 33.81
CA ASN A 368 -57.98 -25.58 34.01
C ASN A 368 -57.15 -26.78 33.53
N CYS A 369 -55.89 -26.57 33.11
CA CYS A 369 -54.97 -27.66 32.89
C CYS A 369 -54.72 -28.45 34.15
N GLY A 370 -54.42 -29.75 34.07
CA GLY A 370 -54.09 -30.61 35.22
C GLY A 370 -52.96 -30.08 36.07
N VAL A 371 -51.96 -29.41 35.42
CA VAL A 371 -51.04 -28.50 36.09
C VAL A 371 -51.45 -27.08 35.70
N PRO A 372 -52.07 -26.29 36.61
CA PRO A 372 -52.64 -25.00 36.31
C PRO A 372 -51.65 -24.06 35.62
N GLY A 373 -52.04 -23.48 34.45
CA GLY A 373 -51.22 -22.54 33.69
C GLY A 373 -50.01 -23.18 32.99
N ARG A 374 -49.93 -24.50 32.86
CA ARG A 374 -48.87 -25.21 32.13
C ARG A 374 -49.37 -25.94 30.93
N CYS A 375 -48.81 -25.70 29.79
CA CYS A 375 -49.16 -26.35 28.52
C CYS A 375 -47.91 -26.49 27.61
N ASP A 376 -48.06 -27.30 26.59
CA ASP A 376 -47.10 -27.36 25.50
C ASP A 376 -46.96 -26.02 24.80
N ARG A 377 -45.75 -25.50 24.66
CA ARG A 377 -45.47 -24.14 24.14
C ARG A 377 -45.82 -23.97 22.65
N VAL A 378 -45.93 -25.03 21.90
CA VAL A 378 -46.26 -24.99 20.48
C VAL A 378 -47.78 -25.06 20.27
N THR A 379 -48.40 -26.08 20.87
CA THR A 379 -49.78 -26.43 20.63
C THR A 379 -50.78 -25.87 21.61
N GLY A 380 -50.32 -25.52 22.84
CA GLY A 380 -51.19 -25.13 23.95
C GLY A 380 -51.87 -26.31 24.63
N GLN A 381 -51.49 -27.57 24.31
CA GLN A 381 -52.01 -28.75 24.95
C GLN A 381 -51.64 -28.76 26.42
N CYS A 382 -52.65 -28.91 27.28
CA CYS A 382 -52.50 -28.90 28.72
C CYS A 382 -51.59 -30.01 29.24
N GLN A 383 -50.62 -29.63 30.11
CA GLN A 383 -49.82 -30.60 30.84
C GLN A 383 -50.62 -31.28 31.94
N GLY A 384 -50.57 -32.60 32.01
CA GLY A 384 -51.30 -33.38 33.01
C GLY A 384 -52.80 -33.57 32.67
N GLY A 385 -53.24 -33.29 31.46
CA GLY A 385 -54.62 -33.35 31.07
C GLY A 385 -55.46 -32.17 31.61
N CYS A 386 -56.76 -32.38 31.83
CA CYS A 386 -57.64 -31.34 32.36
C CYS A 386 -57.99 -31.59 33.82
N GLN A 387 -58.22 -30.51 34.56
CA GLN A 387 -58.85 -30.60 35.87
C GLN A 387 -60.28 -31.17 35.75
N GLU A 388 -60.82 -31.60 36.89
CA GLU A 388 -62.19 -32.09 36.93
C GLU A 388 -63.18 -31.08 36.38
N GLY A 389 -64.07 -31.55 35.55
CA GLY A 389 -65.09 -30.70 34.91
C GLY A 389 -64.73 -30.08 33.56
N TRP A 390 -63.50 -30.29 33.12
CA TRP A 390 -62.99 -29.72 31.89
C TRP A 390 -62.55 -30.81 30.89
N ASN A 391 -62.59 -30.47 29.62
CA ASN A 391 -62.28 -31.37 28.53
C ASN A 391 -61.59 -30.64 27.39
N ASP A 392 -61.17 -31.41 26.38
CA ASP A 392 -60.39 -30.95 25.22
C ASP A 392 -58.89 -30.85 25.52
N LEU A 393 -58.08 -30.71 24.46
CA LEU A 393 -56.62 -30.65 24.58
C LEU A 393 -56.13 -29.43 25.35
N LYS A 394 -56.89 -28.33 25.27
CA LYS A 394 -56.57 -27.04 25.95
C LYS A 394 -57.40 -26.79 27.20
N CYS A 395 -58.27 -27.76 27.55
CA CYS A 395 -59.15 -27.66 28.72
C CYS A 395 -59.98 -26.36 28.71
N ASP A 396 -60.41 -25.92 27.56
CA ASP A 396 -61.21 -24.73 27.33
C ASP A 396 -62.72 -25.04 27.22
N LYS A 397 -63.09 -26.32 27.20
CA LYS A 397 -64.49 -26.78 27.15
C LYS A 397 -64.87 -27.45 28.45
N GLU A 398 -66.01 -27.02 28.99
CA GLU A 398 -66.63 -27.77 30.09
C GLU A 398 -67.11 -29.14 29.62
N CYS A 399 -67.26 -30.08 30.55
CA CYS A 399 -67.86 -31.40 30.25
C CYS A 399 -69.19 -31.26 29.59
N ASP A 400 -69.45 -32.08 28.57
CA ASP A 400 -70.70 -32.11 27.87
C ASP A 400 -71.90 -32.41 28.84
N ARG A 401 -73.08 -32.02 28.40
CA ARG A 401 -74.33 -32.30 29.15
C ARG A 401 -74.40 -33.69 29.65
N GLY A 402 -74.61 -33.86 30.94
CA GLY A 402 -74.77 -35.19 31.51
C GLY A 402 -73.47 -35.90 31.93
N ARG A 403 -72.35 -35.20 31.80
CA ARG A 403 -71.01 -35.66 32.22
C ARG A 403 -70.34 -34.71 33.25
N PHE A 404 -69.53 -35.30 34.09
CA PHE A 404 -68.73 -34.49 35.09
C PHE A 404 -67.46 -35.25 35.50
N GLY A 405 -66.66 -34.57 36.29
CA GLY A 405 -65.42 -35.08 36.93
C GLY A 405 -64.23 -35.15 35.97
N LEU A 406 -63.22 -35.90 36.38
CA LEU A 406 -61.98 -36.02 35.66
C LEU A 406 -62.21 -36.65 34.26
N ASN A 407 -61.72 -35.97 33.21
CA ASN A 407 -61.90 -36.35 31.82
C ASN A 407 -63.41 -36.56 31.41
N CYS A 408 -64.31 -35.89 32.17
CA CYS A 408 -65.74 -36.04 31.92
C CYS A 408 -66.20 -37.52 31.89
N ALA A 409 -65.55 -38.38 32.65
CA ALA A 409 -65.77 -39.83 32.62
C ALA A 409 -67.05 -40.26 33.35
N GLN A 410 -67.53 -39.45 34.28
CA GLN A 410 -68.67 -39.78 35.11
C GLN A 410 -69.97 -39.20 34.49
N SER A 411 -71.03 -39.89 34.68
CA SER A 411 -72.38 -39.49 34.20
C SER A 411 -73.17 -38.88 35.35
N CYS A 412 -73.80 -37.72 35.07
CA CYS A 412 -74.77 -37.14 35.99
C CYS A 412 -75.87 -38.13 36.37
N GLY A 413 -76.41 -37.99 37.58
CA GLY A 413 -77.65 -38.65 37.96
C GLY A 413 -78.85 -37.98 37.31
N ILE A 414 -80.04 -38.33 37.81
CA ILE A 414 -81.32 -37.82 37.28
C ILE A 414 -81.66 -36.49 37.90
N CYS A 415 -81.08 -35.37 37.38
CA CYS A 415 -81.38 -34.03 37.82
C CYS A 415 -82.78 -33.58 37.35
N VAL A 416 -83.44 -32.72 38.15
CA VAL A 416 -84.78 -32.20 37.85
C VAL A 416 -84.85 -31.60 36.43
N ARG A 417 -85.86 -31.86 35.63
CA ARG A 417 -86.01 -31.36 34.27
C ARG A 417 -84.93 -31.70 33.30
N LYS A 418 -84.09 -32.71 33.62
CA LYS A 418 -82.92 -33.08 32.83
C LYS A 418 -81.88 -31.93 32.73
N GLU A 419 -81.77 -31.12 33.72
CA GLU A 419 -80.79 -30.04 33.80
C GLU A 419 -79.35 -30.62 33.93
N HIS A 420 -78.39 -29.77 33.62
CA HIS A 420 -76.92 -30.13 33.83
C HIS A 420 -76.62 -30.34 35.30
N CYS A 421 -75.88 -31.34 35.59
CA CYS A 421 -75.16 -31.39 36.89
C CYS A 421 -73.93 -30.45 36.85
N HIS A 422 -73.45 -30.10 38.00
CA HIS A 422 -72.21 -29.31 38.11
C HIS A 422 -71.04 -30.13 37.52
N ASN A 423 -70.34 -29.56 36.55
CA ASN A 423 -69.35 -30.22 35.74
C ASN A 423 -68.16 -30.81 36.52
N ILE A 424 -67.84 -30.33 37.70
CA ILE A 424 -66.75 -30.86 38.57
C ILE A 424 -67.23 -32.05 39.39
N ASN A 425 -68.26 -31.91 40.14
CA ASN A 425 -68.65 -32.83 41.20
C ASN A 425 -69.97 -33.58 40.97
N GLY A 426 -70.63 -33.37 39.85
CA GLY A 426 -71.85 -34.02 39.49
C GLY A 426 -73.10 -33.65 40.30
N THR A 427 -73.03 -32.55 41.12
CA THR A 427 -74.17 -32.11 41.90
C THR A 427 -75.32 -31.60 41.00
N CYS A 428 -76.53 -32.05 41.21
CA CYS A 428 -77.71 -31.51 40.55
C CYS A 428 -78.09 -30.15 41.24
N LEU A 429 -77.89 -29.03 40.53
CA LEU A 429 -78.01 -27.65 41.11
C LEU A 429 -79.38 -27.32 41.59
N ASN A 430 -80.44 -27.85 40.90
CA ASN A 430 -81.82 -27.57 41.26
C ASN A 430 -82.52 -28.79 41.84
N GLY A 431 -81.77 -29.76 42.34
CA GLY A 431 -82.29 -31.00 42.95
C GLY A 431 -82.59 -32.16 41.95
N CYS A 432 -83.16 -33.22 42.51
CA CYS A 432 -83.40 -34.44 41.75
C CYS A 432 -84.80 -34.53 41.16
N ASP A 433 -84.99 -35.31 40.08
CA ASP A 433 -86.28 -35.61 39.53
C ASP A 433 -86.99 -36.65 40.49
N LYS A 434 -88.27 -36.79 40.30
CA LYS A 434 -89.13 -37.62 41.16
C LYS A 434 -88.56 -39.05 41.26
N GLY A 435 -88.41 -39.57 42.47
CA GLY A 435 -87.92 -40.88 42.77
C GLY A 435 -86.42 -41.04 42.90
N TYR A 436 -85.66 -39.89 42.89
CA TYR A 436 -84.18 -39.87 43.09
C TYR A 436 -83.82 -38.91 44.24
N HIS A 437 -82.77 -39.24 44.96
CA HIS A 437 -82.26 -38.42 46.05
C HIS A 437 -80.69 -38.46 46.12
N GLY A 438 -80.16 -37.69 46.97
CA GLY A 438 -78.70 -37.45 47.12
C GLY A 438 -78.23 -36.29 46.29
N ILE A 439 -77.06 -35.77 46.59
CA ILE A 439 -76.48 -34.51 45.95
C ILE A 439 -76.30 -34.71 44.43
N GLN A 440 -75.96 -35.90 44.01
CA GLN A 440 -75.77 -36.25 42.60
C GLN A 440 -76.98 -36.90 41.94
N CYS A 441 -78.14 -37.10 42.73
CA CYS A 441 -79.35 -37.71 42.25
C CYS A 441 -79.16 -39.14 41.59
N THR A 442 -78.28 -39.90 42.16
CA THR A 442 -77.92 -41.22 41.74
C THR A 442 -78.60 -42.32 42.54
N GLN A 443 -79.24 -41.97 43.68
CA GLN A 443 -79.90 -42.93 44.57
C GLN A 443 -81.38 -42.91 44.23
N GLY A 444 -81.94 -44.03 43.71
CA GLY A 444 -83.38 -44.19 43.51
C GLY A 444 -84.06 -44.60 44.81
N ASP A 445 -85.37 -44.26 44.98
CA ASP A 445 -86.19 -44.72 46.08
C ASP A 445 -86.51 -46.22 45.88
N GLY A 446 -85.50 -47.03 46.21
CA GLY A 446 -85.73 -48.50 46.19
C GLY A 446 -86.62 -48.90 47.30
N PHE A 447 -87.65 -49.67 47.01
CA PHE A 447 -88.58 -50.34 47.90
C PHE A 447 -87.79 -50.91 49.11
N LYS A 448 -88.14 -50.44 50.35
CA LYS A 448 -87.70 -51.02 51.62
C LYS A 448 -88.23 -52.46 51.71
N ASN A 449 -87.33 -53.37 51.77
CA ASN A 449 -87.55 -54.58 52.52
C ASN A 449 -86.69 -54.59 53.76
N VAL A 450 -87.39 -54.44 54.90
CA VAL A 450 -86.93 -54.52 56.26
C VAL A 450 -86.31 -55.87 56.57
N ARG A 451 -85.09 -55.92 57.03
CA ARG A 451 -84.75 -56.83 58.20
C ARG A 451 -83.51 -56.33 58.88
N THR A 452 -83.74 -56.17 60.15
CA THR A 452 -82.91 -55.94 61.35
C THR A 452 -81.72 -56.88 61.40
N ASP A 453 -80.66 -56.40 61.94
CA ASP A 453 -79.93 -56.73 63.15
C ASP A 453 -78.41 -56.67 63.05
N VAL A 454 -77.89 -56.00 63.97
CA VAL A 454 -76.83 -56.24 65.01
C VAL A 454 -75.41 -55.64 64.74
N MET A 455 -75.11 -54.83 65.64
CA MET A 455 -73.80 -54.31 66.07
C MET A 455 -72.61 -55.28 65.91
N ASP A 456 -71.48 -54.81 65.54
CA ASP A 456 -70.38 -54.88 66.51
C ASP A 456 -69.26 -53.83 66.17
N THR A 457 -68.71 -53.35 67.24
CA THR A 457 -67.73 -52.42 67.52
C THR A 457 -66.31 -52.95 67.25
N THR A 458 -65.40 -52.07 66.99
CA THR A 458 -64.00 -51.94 67.43
C THR A 458 -63.05 -51.69 66.27
N ALA A 459 -62.49 -50.61 66.33
CA ALA A 459 -61.32 -50.02 66.98
C ALA A 459 -60.06 -49.97 66.09
N ARG A 460 -59.61 -48.74 66.00
CA ARG A 460 -58.20 -48.28 66.09
C ARG A 460 -57.18 -48.57 64.96
N LYS A 461 -56.86 -47.48 64.25
CA LYS A 461 -55.50 -46.79 64.27
C LYS A 461 -54.24 -47.64 64.02
N PRO A 462 -53.09 -47.08 63.60
CA PRO A 462 -52.76 -45.79 63.02
C PRO A 462 -51.65 -45.85 61.89
N VAL A 463 -51.32 -44.68 61.40
CA VAL A 463 -50.18 -44.28 60.62
C VAL A 463 -48.81 -44.82 61.05
N PRO A 464 -47.85 -44.94 60.10
CA PRO A 464 -46.68 -44.11 60.36
C PRO A 464 -46.15 -43.33 59.17
N ILE A 465 -45.71 -42.17 59.51
CA ILE A 465 -44.85 -41.20 58.83
C ILE A 465 -43.39 -41.70 58.82
N VAL A 466 -42.57 -41.20 57.94
CA VAL A 466 -41.09 -40.91 58.03
C VAL A 466 -40.26 -41.47 56.89
N PRO A 467 -39.17 -40.88 56.55
CA PRO A 467 -38.82 -39.48 56.19
C PRO A 467 -37.94 -39.35 54.93
N LEU A 468 -37.63 -38.12 54.58
CA LEU A 468 -36.56 -37.68 53.64
C LEU A 468 -35.16 -38.10 54.15
N PRO A 469 -34.19 -38.13 53.23
CA PRO A 469 -32.95 -37.46 53.61
C PRO A 469 -32.50 -36.40 52.55
N ARG A 470 -31.92 -35.37 53.15
CA ARG A 470 -31.06 -34.35 52.59
C ARG A 470 -29.71 -34.95 52.19
N ASP A 471 -29.04 -34.30 51.25
CA ASP A 471 -27.71 -33.67 51.35
C ASP A 471 -27.30 -33.21 49.96
N VAL A 472 -27.16 -31.98 49.73
CA VAL A 472 -26.04 -31.02 49.76
C VAL A 472 -24.69 -31.62 49.30
N THR A 473 -24.21 -31.13 48.18
CA THR A 473 -22.85 -30.60 48.09
C THR A 473 -22.68 -29.63 46.91
N LEU A 474 -22.29 -28.43 47.24
CA LEU A 474 -21.65 -27.42 46.47
C LEU A 474 -20.28 -27.89 45.95
N TYR A 475 -19.94 -27.55 44.72
CA TYR A 475 -18.54 -27.27 44.38
C TYR A 475 -18.45 -26.02 43.48
N GLN A 476 -17.81 -25.05 44.08
CA GLN A 476 -17.20 -23.88 43.42
C GLN A 476 -15.87 -24.31 42.81
N GLY A 477 -15.44 -23.57 41.82
CA GLY A 477 -14.03 -23.54 41.38
C GLY A 477 -13.89 -23.10 39.95
N ASN A 478 -13.72 -21.86 39.74
CA ASN A 478 -12.56 -21.01 39.31
C ASN A 478 -12.00 -21.31 37.93
N VAL A 479 -12.15 -20.30 37.11
CA VAL A 479 -11.14 -19.39 36.51
C VAL A 479 -9.81 -20.03 36.07
N VAL A 480 -9.57 -20.03 34.80
CA VAL A 480 -8.49 -19.32 34.10
C VAL A 480 -8.98 -18.92 32.73
#